data_d583bcc38faceea6be2a04f75009bcf4
#
_entry.id   d583bcc38faceea6be2a04f75009bcf4
#
_cell.length_a   1.000
_cell.length_b   1.000
_cell.length_c   1.000
_cell.angle_alpha   90.00
_cell.angle_beta   90.00
_cell.angle_gamma   90.00
#
_symmetry.space_group_name_H-M   'P 1'
#
loop_
_entity.id
_entity.type
_entity.pdbx_description
1 polymer ?
#
loop_
_entity_poly.entity_id
_entity_poly.type
_entity_poly.pdbx_seq_one_letter_code
_entity_poly.pdbx_strand_id
1 'polypeptide(L)'
;MVFIPGGTFKMGSERHRPEERFVHTVRVDGFWIDRHEVTNAQFRQFVDATGYRTLAERGLDPKAHPDIPADLLVPGSVVFIPPTEISSGGSITQWWRYVPGADWRHPTGPGSTISGKDNYPVVHIAYDDAREYAHWRGHEIPTEAQWEFAARGGRDGEDDYSSAYDPDGKPIANTWQGIFPIFNTDDDGYAGLAPVGCFKPNGYGLYDMIGNVWEWTSDWYRPGHSPETDENPAGPDLVSLRMPQGQTASRVIKGGSYLCAPNFCARYRPAARQPQETDLSAAHLGFRTILNKPPTSSP
;
A
#
# COMPACT_ATOMS: atom_id res chain seq x y z
N MET A 1 15.45 -3.57 9.37
CA MET A 1 15.36 -4.21 8.02
C MET A 1 15.75 -5.68 8.09
N VAL A 2 15.34 -6.48 7.12
CA VAL A 2 15.70 -7.89 6.93
C VAL A 2 16.35 -8.02 5.54
N PHE A 3 17.40 -8.82 5.44
CA PHE A 3 18.01 -9.14 4.15
C PHE A 3 17.21 -10.23 3.42
N ILE A 4 16.85 -9.95 2.19
CA ILE A 4 16.22 -10.89 1.26
C ILE A 4 17.29 -11.32 0.27
N PRO A 5 17.61 -12.62 0.15
CA PRO A 5 18.78 -13.08 -0.61
C PRO A 5 18.63 -12.92 -2.13
N GLY A 6 17.49 -12.46 -2.61
CA GLY A 6 17.17 -12.46 -4.02
C GLY A 6 16.85 -13.86 -4.54
N GLY A 7 16.58 -13.96 -5.82
CA GLY A 7 16.25 -15.23 -6.46
C GLY A 7 15.32 -15.07 -7.65
N THR A 8 14.87 -16.18 -8.18
CA THR A 8 13.94 -16.24 -9.32
C THR A 8 12.60 -16.78 -8.86
N PHE A 9 11.51 -16.15 -9.32
CA PHE A 9 10.16 -16.55 -8.96
C PHE A 9 9.18 -16.34 -10.13
N LYS A 10 7.99 -16.87 -9.98
CA LYS A 10 6.85 -16.60 -10.87
C LYS A 10 6.07 -15.42 -10.32
N MET A 11 6.13 -14.27 -11.01
CA MET A 11 5.41 -13.05 -10.67
C MET A 11 4.04 -13.04 -11.32
N GLY A 12 3.03 -12.54 -10.60
CA GLY A 12 1.65 -12.44 -11.07
C GLY A 12 0.79 -13.67 -10.75
N SER A 13 -0.43 -13.68 -11.31
CA SER A 13 -1.40 -14.78 -11.16
C SER A 13 -2.35 -14.85 -12.36
N GLU A 14 -2.64 -16.08 -12.85
CA GLU A 14 -3.66 -16.33 -13.87
C GLU A 14 -5.05 -16.63 -13.28
N ARG A 15 -5.14 -16.81 -11.94
CA ARG A 15 -6.36 -17.32 -11.27
C ARG A 15 -7.32 -16.23 -10.81
N HIS A 16 -6.83 -14.99 -10.68
CA HIS A 16 -7.58 -13.94 -10.02
C HIS A 16 -7.93 -12.80 -11.00
N ARG A 17 -7.40 -11.62 -10.79
CA ARG A 17 -7.84 -10.43 -11.52
C ARG A 17 -7.05 -10.23 -12.82
N PRO A 18 -7.69 -9.64 -13.85
CA PRO A 18 -7.00 -9.41 -15.13
C PRO A 18 -5.70 -8.60 -15.01
N GLU A 19 -5.63 -7.66 -14.05
CA GLU A 19 -4.44 -6.84 -13.81
C GLU A 19 -3.25 -7.62 -13.25
N GLU A 20 -3.46 -8.82 -12.71
CA GLU A 20 -2.42 -9.70 -12.16
C GLU A 20 -1.83 -10.64 -13.23
N ARG A 21 -2.44 -10.68 -14.43
CA ARG A 21 -2.15 -11.66 -15.46
C ARG A 21 -0.83 -11.43 -16.16
N PHE A 22 -0.52 -12.47 -16.91
CA PHE A 22 0.71 -12.85 -17.55
C PHE A 22 1.79 -13.20 -16.52
N VAL A 23 1.57 -14.39 -15.92
CA VAL A 23 2.57 -15.00 -15.04
C VAL A 23 3.86 -15.19 -15.84
N HIS A 24 4.94 -14.60 -15.35
CA HIS A 24 6.25 -14.62 -15.99
C HIS A 24 7.36 -14.87 -14.99
N THR A 25 8.54 -15.21 -15.48
CA THR A 25 9.70 -15.45 -14.63
C THR A 25 10.42 -14.13 -14.37
N VAL A 26 10.61 -13.80 -13.11
CA VAL A 26 11.36 -12.61 -12.68
C VAL A 26 12.51 -13.04 -11.78
N ARG A 27 13.68 -12.45 -11.98
CA ARG A 27 14.83 -12.53 -11.10
C ARG A 27 15.00 -11.19 -10.39
N VAL A 28 15.17 -11.22 -9.07
CA VAL A 28 15.54 -10.05 -8.27
C VAL A 28 16.85 -10.30 -7.55
N ASP A 29 17.70 -9.30 -7.49
CA ASP A 29 18.94 -9.35 -6.70
C ASP A 29 18.63 -9.25 -5.21
N GLY A 30 19.62 -9.53 -4.35
CA GLY A 30 19.44 -9.40 -2.91
C GLY A 30 19.31 -7.94 -2.47
N PHE A 31 18.41 -7.69 -1.52
CA PHE A 31 18.12 -6.36 -0.96
C PHE A 31 17.73 -6.43 0.50
N TRP A 32 17.76 -5.31 1.18
CA TRP A 32 17.21 -5.17 2.53
C TRP A 32 15.83 -4.53 2.44
N ILE A 33 14.88 -4.98 3.26
CA ILE A 33 13.52 -4.44 3.32
C ILE A 33 13.11 -4.20 4.77
N ASP A 34 12.29 -3.19 5.01
CA ASP A 34 11.70 -2.97 6.33
C ASP A 34 10.85 -4.18 6.75
N ARG A 35 10.94 -4.56 8.03
CA ARG A 35 10.21 -5.72 8.57
C ARG A 35 8.71 -5.58 8.49
N HIS A 36 8.22 -4.36 8.57
CA HIS A 36 6.82 -3.96 8.60
C HIS A 36 6.69 -2.59 7.93
N GLU A 37 5.50 -2.10 7.78
CA GLU A 37 5.22 -0.77 7.24
C GLU A 37 5.88 0.32 8.11
N VAL A 38 6.17 1.48 7.53
CA VAL A 38 6.66 2.64 8.29
C VAL A 38 5.59 3.08 9.29
N THR A 39 6.00 3.22 10.56
CA THR A 39 5.10 3.57 11.66
C THR A 39 4.93 5.08 11.83
N ASN A 40 3.87 5.47 12.55
CA ASN A 40 3.64 6.87 12.94
C ASN A 40 4.84 7.46 13.70
N ALA A 41 5.48 6.68 14.59
CA ALA A 41 6.67 7.14 15.31
C ALA A 41 7.85 7.40 14.38
N GLN A 42 8.10 6.50 13.41
CA GLN A 42 9.18 6.64 12.44
C GLN A 42 8.93 7.83 11.50
N PHE A 43 7.71 7.98 11.01
CA PHE A 43 7.36 9.10 10.13
C PHE A 43 7.43 10.44 10.86
N ARG A 44 7.03 10.48 12.13
CA ARG A 44 7.18 11.67 12.99
C ARG A 44 8.63 12.10 13.09
N GLN A 45 9.58 11.18 13.28
CA GLN A 45 11.03 11.51 13.32
C GLN A 45 11.48 12.20 12.04
N PHE A 46 11.02 11.76 10.88
CA PHE A 46 11.30 12.42 9.60
C PHE A 46 10.74 13.84 9.56
N VAL A 47 9.47 13.99 9.91
CA VAL A 47 8.82 15.31 9.89
C VAL A 47 9.48 16.28 10.89
N ASP A 48 9.80 15.81 12.09
CA ASP A 48 10.45 16.63 13.13
C ASP A 48 11.87 17.05 12.72
N ALA A 49 12.59 16.19 12.00
CA ALA A 49 13.95 16.48 11.52
C ALA A 49 13.98 17.40 10.31
N THR A 50 12.95 17.40 9.47
CA THR A 50 12.97 18.07 8.15
C THR A 50 11.98 19.22 8.02
N GLY A 51 10.95 19.27 8.87
CA GLY A 51 9.81 20.18 8.70
C GLY A 51 8.93 19.81 7.52
N TYR A 52 9.03 18.58 7.02
CA TYR A 52 8.27 18.14 5.86
C TYR A 52 6.75 18.24 6.10
N ARG A 53 6.04 18.67 5.07
CA ARG A 53 4.56 18.67 5.05
C ARG A 53 4.07 17.76 3.93
N THR A 54 3.23 16.78 4.28
CA THR A 54 2.66 15.84 3.33
C THR A 54 1.72 16.50 2.34
N LEU A 55 1.40 15.79 1.25
CA LEU A 55 0.39 16.25 0.31
C LEU A 55 -0.95 16.54 1.00
N ALA A 56 -1.38 15.65 1.89
CA ALA A 56 -2.60 15.83 2.69
C ALA A 56 -2.57 17.13 3.54
N GLU A 57 -1.41 17.54 4.04
CA GLU A 57 -1.24 18.76 4.85
C GLU A 57 -1.12 20.03 3.99
N ARG A 58 -0.70 19.95 2.71
CA ARG A 58 -0.54 21.14 1.83
C ARG A 58 -1.69 21.32 0.84
N GLY A 59 -2.42 20.25 0.50
CA GLY A 59 -3.39 20.24 -0.61
C GLY A 59 -2.73 20.15 -1.98
N LEU A 60 -3.55 20.08 -3.02
CA LEU A 60 -3.12 20.06 -4.42
C LEU A 60 -2.89 21.50 -4.93
N ASP A 61 -1.93 21.66 -5.86
CA ASP A 61 -1.73 22.93 -6.56
C ASP A 61 -2.86 23.15 -7.58
N PRO A 62 -3.70 24.21 -7.42
CA PRO A 62 -4.78 24.49 -8.36
C PRO A 62 -4.31 24.76 -9.81
N LYS A 63 -3.07 25.19 -10.00
CA LYS A 63 -2.50 25.43 -11.32
C LYS A 63 -2.13 24.13 -12.04
N ALA A 64 -1.71 23.12 -11.28
CA ALA A 64 -1.41 21.79 -11.82
C ALA A 64 -2.69 20.96 -12.04
N HIS A 65 -3.77 21.29 -11.34
CA HIS A 65 -5.03 20.54 -11.34
C HIS A 65 -6.25 21.45 -11.64
N PRO A 66 -6.30 22.10 -12.81
CA PRO A 66 -7.36 23.08 -13.13
C PRO A 66 -8.76 22.46 -13.25
N ASP A 67 -8.84 21.16 -13.49
CA ASP A 67 -10.10 20.42 -13.69
C ASP A 67 -10.65 19.82 -12.39
N ILE A 68 -9.91 19.91 -11.27
CA ILE A 68 -10.36 19.40 -9.97
C ILE A 68 -11.21 20.48 -9.27
N PRO A 69 -12.40 20.13 -8.73
CA PRO A 69 -13.21 21.02 -7.92
C PRO A 69 -12.43 21.64 -6.75
N ALA A 70 -12.64 22.93 -6.49
CA ALA A 70 -11.87 23.68 -5.50
C ALA A 70 -11.95 23.12 -4.06
N ASP A 71 -13.05 22.48 -3.71
CA ASP A 71 -13.27 21.81 -2.42
C ASP A 71 -12.44 20.52 -2.25
N LEU A 72 -11.92 19.96 -3.35
CA LEU A 72 -11.00 18.81 -3.34
C LEU A 72 -9.53 19.22 -3.45
N LEU A 73 -9.23 20.51 -3.65
CA LEU A 73 -7.87 21.04 -3.71
C LEU A 73 -7.34 21.49 -2.34
N VAL A 74 -8.23 21.67 -1.36
CA VAL A 74 -7.84 22.07 0.00
C VAL A 74 -7.05 20.95 0.72
N PRO A 75 -6.24 21.27 1.73
CA PRO A 75 -5.61 20.25 2.58
C PRO A 75 -6.63 19.23 3.08
N GLY A 76 -6.33 17.95 2.88
CA GLY A 76 -7.24 16.85 3.22
C GLY A 76 -6.83 15.54 2.55
N SER A 77 -7.60 14.51 2.78
CA SER A 77 -7.35 13.18 2.25
C SER A 77 -8.61 12.33 2.18
N VAL A 78 -8.53 11.19 1.49
CA VAL A 78 -9.65 10.26 1.34
C VAL A 78 -9.77 9.38 2.58
N VAL A 79 -10.95 9.39 3.19
CA VAL A 79 -11.28 8.64 4.40
C VAL A 79 -12.39 7.63 4.11
N PHE A 80 -12.23 6.42 4.65
CA PHE A 80 -13.30 5.42 4.67
C PHE A 80 -14.28 5.76 5.80
N ILE A 81 -15.56 5.90 5.43
CA ILE A 81 -16.66 6.14 6.37
C ILE A 81 -17.72 5.07 6.11
N PRO A 82 -17.87 4.08 7.02
CA PRO A 82 -18.86 3.03 6.84
C PRO A 82 -20.26 3.62 6.60
N PRO A 83 -20.96 3.22 5.52
CA PRO A 83 -22.33 3.69 5.31
C PRO A 83 -23.28 2.98 6.25
N THR A 84 -24.34 3.64 6.66
CA THR A 84 -25.44 3.03 7.46
C THR A 84 -26.36 2.18 6.58
N GLU A 85 -26.42 2.48 5.27
CA GLU A 85 -27.24 1.79 4.28
C GLU A 85 -26.51 1.81 2.94
N ILE A 86 -26.66 0.75 2.13
CA ILE A 86 -26.19 0.72 0.74
C ILE A 86 -27.40 0.92 -0.17
N SER A 87 -27.37 1.97 -0.97
CA SER A 87 -28.36 2.13 -2.03
C SER A 87 -28.08 1.18 -3.19
N SER A 88 -29.14 0.66 -3.81
CA SER A 88 -29.06 -0.18 -5.00
C SER A 88 -28.35 0.58 -6.13
N GLY A 89 -27.25 0.01 -6.64
CA GLY A 89 -26.39 0.65 -7.64
C GLY A 89 -25.11 1.29 -7.06
N GLY A 90 -24.78 0.96 -5.82
CA GLY A 90 -23.71 1.50 -4.97
C GLY A 90 -22.43 1.99 -5.64
N SER A 91 -22.28 3.31 -5.72
CA SER A 91 -20.99 3.94 -6.01
C SER A 91 -20.05 3.80 -4.81
N ILE A 92 -18.77 3.59 -5.06
CA ILE A 92 -17.72 3.63 -4.02
C ILE A 92 -17.68 4.95 -3.25
N THR A 93 -18.21 6.03 -3.83
CA THR A 93 -18.37 7.33 -3.16
C THR A 93 -19.31 7.31 -1.96
N GLN A 94 -20.06 6.24 -1.74
CA GLN A 94 -20.90 6.09 -0.55
C GLN A 94 -20.09 5.88 0.72
N TRP A 95 -18.90 5.31 0.62
CA TRP A 95 -18.00 5.03 1.76
C TRP A 95 -16.60 5.64 1.65
N TRP A 96 -16.25 6.23 0.50
CA TRP A 96 -15.03 7.01 0.34
C TRP A 96 -15.37 8.48 0.22
N ARG A 97 -14.81 9.30 1.10
CA ARG A 97 -15.04 10.75 1.11
C ARG A 97 -13.73 11.49 1.25
N TYR A 98 -13.56 12.56 0.48
CA TYR A 98 -12.51 13.53 0.75
C TYR A 98 -12.89 14.32 2.00
N VAL A 99 -12.02 14.30 3.01
CA VAL A 99 -12.25 14.96 4.30
C VAL A 99 -11.20 16.05 4.47
N PRO A 100 -11.60 17.33 4.42
CA PRO A 100 -10.70 18.44 4.72
C PRO A 100 -10.05 18.30 6.10
N GLY A 101 -8.73 18.50 6.16
CA GLY A 101 -7.94 18.36 7.38
C GLY A 101 -7.69 16.91 7.83
N ALA A 102 -8.05 15.89 7.03
CA ALA A 102 -7.57 14.54 7.24
C ALA A 102 -6.12 14.44 6.75
N ASP A 103 -5.24 13.94 7.58
CA ASP A 103 -3.82 13.73 7.33
C ASP A 103 -3.27 12.60 8.21
N TRP A 104 -1.98 12.36 8.17
CA TRP A 104 -1.36 11.29 8.96
C TRP A 104 -1.45 11.49 10.48
N ARG A 105 -1.63 12.74 10.98
CA ARG A 105 -1.86 13.05 12.40
C ARG A 105 -3.33 12.99 12.78
N HIS A 106 -4.20 13.22 11.81
CA HIS A 106 -5.65 13.34 11.97
C HIS A 106 -6.39 12.39 10.99
N PRO A 107 -6.27 11.04 11.16
CA PRO A 107 -6.63 10.07 10.13
C PRO A 107 -8.12 10.02 9.77
N THR A 108 -9.01 10.58 10.59
CA THR A 108 -10.44 10.71 10.25
C THR A 108 -10.90 12.18 10.17
N GLY A 109 -9.96 13.12 10.10
CA GLY A 109 -10.20 14.56 10.05
C GLY A 109 -9.80 15.28 11.35
N PRO A 110 -10.00 16.61 11.43
CA PRO A 110 -9.44 17.51 12.47
C PRO A 110 -9.73 17.12 13.93
N GLY A 111 -10.80 16.36 14.17
CA GLY A 111 -11.17 15.88 15.51
C GLY A 111 -10.46 14.58 15.94
N SER A 112 -9.68 13.98 15.08
CA SER A 112 -9.00 12.71 15.36
C SER A 112 -7.53 12.90 15.72
N THR A 113 -6.90 11.87 16.29
CA THR A 113 -5.49 11.90 16.72
C THR A 113 -4.85 10.53 16.63
N ILE A 114 -3.52 10.51 16.45
CA ILE A 114 -2.67 9.32 16.54
C ILE A 114 -2.02 9.15 17.92
N SER A 115 -2.49 9.86 18.95
CA SER A 115 -2.00 9.69 20.33
C SER A 115 -2.17 8.22 20.77
N GLY A 116 -1.08 7.62 21.28
CA GLY A 116 -1.05 6.20 21.65
C GLY A 116 -0.95 5.22 20.47
N LYS A 117 -0.82 5.72 19.22
CA LYS A 117 -0.72 4.89 18.01
C LYS A 117 0.68 4.96 17.36
N ASP A 118 1.72 5.05 18.16
CA ASP A 118 3.11 5.18 17.68
C ASP A 118 3.55 3.99 16.81
N ASN A 119 3.09 2.78 17.13
CA ASN A 119 3.40 1.54 16.43
C ASN A 119 2.38 1.16 15.34
N TYR A 120 1.44 2.02 15.01
CA TYR A 120 0.54 1.81 13.88
C TYR A 120 1.20 2.29 12.58
N PRO A 121 0.85 1.70 11.42
CA PRO A 121 1.35 2.18 10.14
C PRO A 121 0.94 3.63 9.93
N VAL A 122 1.83 4.43 9.36
CA VAL A 122 1.47 5.77 8.89
C VAL A 122 0.60 5.64 7.65
N VAL A 123 -0.49 6.40 7.60
CA VAL A 123 -1.44 6.45 6.48
C VAL A 123 -1.64 7.88 5.99
N HIS A 124 -2.45 8.06 4.96
CA HIS A 124 -2.61 9.35 4.26
C HIS A 124 -1.32 9.84 3.61
N ILE A 125 -0.56 8.91 3.07
CA ILE A 125 0.75 9.14 2.45
C ILE A 125 0.59 9.05 0.94
N ALA A 126 0.85 10.14 0.23
CA ALA A 126 0.98 10.16 -1.23
C ALA A 126 2.35 9.58 -1.64
N TYR A 127 2.51 9.24 -2.92
CA TYR A 127 3.76 8.62 -3.38
C TYR A 127 5.00 9.47 -3.10
N ASP A 128 4.91 10.77 -3.35
CA ASP A 128 6.04 11.68 -3.10
C ASP A 128 6.39 11.78 -1.62
N ASP A 129 5.40 11.70 -0.72
CA ASP A 129 5.65 11.71 0.73
C ASP A 129 6.46 10.48 1.16
N ALA A 130 6.10 9.30 0.61
CA ALA A 130 6.82 8.04 0.85
C ALA A 130 8.25 8.10 0.30
N ARG A 131 8.42 8.65 -0.91
CA ARG A 131 9.73 8.82 -1.56
C ARG A 131 10.63 9.76 -0.78
N GLU A 132 10.13 10.89 -0.31
CA GLU A 132 10.92 11.86 0.48
C GLU A 132 11.35 11.27 1.84
N TYR A 133 10.47 10.50 2.49
CA TYR A 133 10.87 9.73 3.68
C TYR A 133 11.99 8.74 3.35
N ALA A 134 11.84 7.96 2.27
CA ALA A 134 12.85 6.99 1.85
C ALA A 134 14.19 7.67 1.58
N HIS A 135 14.22 8.77 0.83
CA HIS A 135 15.42 9.57 0.57
C HIS A 135 16.08 10.09 1.85
N TRP A 136 15.31 10.61 2.78
CA TRP A 136 15.83 11.06 4.08
C TRP A 136 16.53 9.93 4.85
N ARG A 137 16.02 8.71 4.75
CA ARG A 137 16.61 7.50 5.34
C ARG A 137 17.82 6.96 4.57
N GLY A 138 18.09 7.46 3.37
CA GLY A 138 19.03 6.84 2.42
C GLY A 138 18.51 5.51 1.85
N HIS A 139 17.20 5.35 1.80
CA HIS A 139 16.46 4.19 1.32
C HIS A 139 15.76 4.49 -0.01
N GLU A 140 15.05 3.49 -0.53
CA GLU A 140 14.24 3.56 -1.74
C GLU A 140 12.86 2.95 -1.48
N ILE A 141 11.88 3.25 -2.34
CA ILE A 141 10.60 2.53 -2.40
C ILE A 141 10.82 1.24 -3.19
N PRO A 142 10.34 0.08 -2.73
CA PRO A 142 10.54 -1.18 -3.44
C PRO A 142 9.93 -1.15 -4.84
N THR A 143 10.55 -1.85 -5.79
CA THR A 143 9.87 -2.19 -7.03
C THR A 143 8.74 -3.18 -6.75
N GLU A 144 7.74 -3.26 -7.64
CA GLU A 144 6.66 -4.24 -7.50
C GLU A 144 7.22 -5.67 -7.42
N ALA A 145 8.22 -5.99 -8.22
CA ALA A 145 8.87 -7.30 -8.20
C ALA A 145 9.58 -7.60 -6.88
N GLN A 146 10.31 -6.65 -6.33
CA GLN A 146 10.97 -6.81 -5.01
C GLN A 146 9.92 -7.00 -3.91
N TRP A 147 8.85 -6.20 -3.94
CA TRP A 147 7.78 -6.30 -2.96
C TRP A 147 7.09 -7.67 -3.04
N GLU A 148 6.70 -8.13 -4.24
CA GLU A 148 6.03 -9.42 -4.42
C GLU A 148 6.92 -10.59 -4.04
N PHE A 149 8.20 -10.59 -4.45
CA PHE A 149 9.17 -11.60 -4.05
C PHE A 149 9.29 -11.70 -2.52
N ALA A 150 9.41 -10.56 -1.85
CA ALA A 150 9.48 -10.50 -0.39
C ALA A 150 8.18 -11.00 0.27
N ALA A 151 7.01 -10.62 -0.27
CA ALA A 151 5.71 -11.02 0.25
C ALA A 151 5.47 -12.54 0.15
N ARG A 152 5.99 -13.19 -0.89
CA ARG A 152 5.89 -14.64 -1.06
C ARG A 152 6.61 -15.42 0.04
N GLY A 153 7.58 -14.82 0.73
CA GLY A 153 8.23 -15.43 1.88
C GLY A 153 8.95 -16.75 1.59
N GLY A 154 9.50 -16.91 0.37
CA GLY A 154 10.16 -18.14 -0.08
C GLY A 154 9.21 -19.26 -0.50
N ARG A 155 7.92 -18.98 -0.64
CA ARG A 155 6.93 -19.95 -1.15
C ARG A 155 6.82 -19.86 -2.67
N ASP A 156 6.85 -21.02 -3.33
CA ASP A 156 6.51 -21.16 -4.74
C ASP A 156 5.00 -21.43 -4.90
N GLY A 157 4.45 -21.02 -6.03
CA GLY A 157 3.07 -21.28 -6.38
C GLY A 157 2.17 -20.05 -6.36
N GLU A 158 0.94 -20.26 -6.76
CA GLU A 158 -0.07 -19.21 -6.78
C GLU A 158 -0.76 -19.09 -5.42
N ASP A 159 -0.89 -17.84 -4.97
CA ASP A 159 -1.64 -17.52 -3.76
C ASP A 159 -3.14 -17.47 -4.05
N ASP A 160 -3.95 -17.83 -3.08
CA ASP A 160 -5.40 -17.67 -3.10
C ASP A 160 -5.88 -16.81 -1.89
N TYR A 161 -7.18 -16.67 -1.74
CA TYR A 161 -7.78 -15.90 -0.64
C TYR A 161 -7.55 -16.53 0.74
N SER A 162 -7.16 -17.79 0.81
CA SER A 162 -6.85 -18.47 2.04
C SER A 162 -5.52 -18.01 2.65
N SER A 163 -4.70 -17.26 1.92
CA SER A 163 -3.43 -16.74 2.41
C SER A 163 -3.58 -15.82 3.65
N ALA A 164 -4.75 -15.22 3.87
CA ALA A 164 -5.05 -14.41 5.06
C ALA A 164 -5.60 -15.22 6.25
N TYR A 165 -5.70 -16.54 6.11
CA TYR A 165 -6.24 -17.43 7.16
C TYR A 165 -5.32 -18.61 7.38
N ASP A 166 -5.30 -19.13 8.60
CA ASP A 166 -4.64 -20.41 8.89
C ASP A 166 -5.52 -21.60 8.44
N PRO A 167 -5.00 -22.83 8.51
CA PRO A 167 -5.77 -24.03 8.14
C PRO A 167 -7.06 -24.24 8.95
N ASP A 168 -7.16 -23.66 10.13
CA ASP A 168 -8.35 -23.72 10.99
C ASP A 168 -9.34 -22.59 10.69
N GLY A 169 -9.04 -21.74 9.68
CA GLY A 169 -9.87 -20.62 9.27
C GLY A 169 -9.76 -19.38 10.15
N LYS A 170 -8.74 -19.31 11.01
CA LYS A 170 -8.49 -18.14 11.84
C LYS A 170 -7.73 -17.08 11.06
N PRO A 171 -8.11 -15.80 11.13
CA PRO A 171 -7.37 -14.72 10.48
C PRO A 171 -5.90 -14.65 10.95
N ILE A 172 -4.98 -14.50 9.99
CA ILE A 172 -3.54 -14.32 10.23
C ILE A 172 -3.01 -13.01 9.63
N ALA A 173 -3.91 -12.15 9.19
CA ALA A 173 -3.65 -10.82 8.66
C ALA A 173 -4.82 -9.89 9.01
N ASN A 174 -4.54 -8.59 9.13
CA ASN A 174 -5.59 -7.59 9.35
C ASN A 174 -6.33 -7.30 8.04
N THR A 175 -7.53 -7.86 7.91
CA THR A 175 -8.43 -7.72 6.76
C THR A 175 -9.87 -7.53 7.25
N TRP A 176 -10.80 -7.22 6.35
CA TRP A 176 -12.20 -7.11 6.71
C TRP A 176 -12.86 -8.50 6.77
N GLN A 177 -13.45 -8.85 7.92
CA GLN A 177 -14.23 -10.06 8.11
C GLN A 177 -15.72 -9.71 8.15
N GLY A 178 -16.55 -10.43 7.38
CA GLY A 178 -17.98 -10.16 7.30
C GLY A 178 -18.40 -9.53 5.98
N ILE A 179 -19.35 -8.60 6.02
CA ILE A 179 -19.97 -8.01 4.80
C ILE A 179 -19.50 -6.57 4.61
N PHE A 180 -18.51 -6.40 3.74
CA PHE A 180 -18.04 -5.05 3.39
C PHE A 180 -19.12 -4.29 2.60
N PRO A 181 -19.34 -3.01 2.84
CA PRO A 181 -18.67 -2.11 3.80
C PRO A 181 -19.51 -1.85 5.09
N ILE A 182 -20.49 -2.70 5.41
CA ILE A 182 -21.50 -2.43 6.45
C ILE A 182 -21.13 -3.08 7.78
N PHE A 183 -20.64 -4.31 7.74
CA PHE A 183 -20.49 -5.14 8.92
C PHE A 183 -19.15 -5.86 8.93
N ASN A 184 -18.27 -5.46 9.85
CA ASN A 184 -17.04 -6.15 10.19
C ASN A 184 -17.24 -6.93 11.47
N THR A 185 -16.85 -8.21 11.50
CA THR A 185 -16.94 -9.05 12.70
C THR A 185 -15.73 -8.90 13.61
N ASP A 186 -14.67 -8.25 13.12
CA ASP A 186 -13.41 -8.02 13.83
C ASP A 186 -12.77 -9.31 14.38
N ASP A 187 -12.94 -10.42 13.67
CA ASP A 187 -12.41 -11.74 14.08
C ASP A 187 -10.87 -11.76 14.17
N ASP A 188 -10.20 -10.83 13.49
CA ASP A 188 -8.75 -10.62 13.58
C ASP A 188 -8.34 -9.78 14.80
N GLY A 189 -9.31 -9.22 15.53
CA GLY A 189 -9.13 -8.40 16.71
C GLY A 189 -9.08 -6.89 16.45
N TYR A 190 -9.28 -6.43 15.20
CA TYR A 190 -9.15 -5.02 14.83
C TYR A 190 -10.29 -4.54 13.91
N ALA A 191 -11.03 -3.53 14.34
CA ALA A 191 -12.06 -2.88 13.52
C ALA A 191 -11.48 -1.97 12.40
N GLY A 192 -10.18 -1.70 12.45
CA GLY A 192 -9.47 -0.80 11.53
C GLY A 192 -8.00 -1.17 11.45
N LEU A 193 -7.13 -0.17 11.43
CA LEU A 193 -5.67 -0.41 11.44
C LEU A 193 -5.25 -1.19 12.68
N ALA A 194 -4.31 -2.13 12.50
CA ALA A 194 -3.62 -2.83 13.58
C ALA A 194 -2.21 -2.23 13.82
N PRO A 195 -1.64 -2.33 15.03
CA PRO A 195 -0.23 -2.09 15.23
C PRO A 195 0.61 -3.01 14.34
N VAL A 196 1.71 -2.51 13.78
CA VAL A 196 2.58 -3.32 12.93
C VAL A 196 3.16 -4.52 13.69
N GLY A 197 3.27 -5.67 13.02
CA GLY A 197 3.87 -6.87 13.60
C GLY A 197 2.97 -7.65 14.55
N CYS A 198 1.66 -7.39 14.57
CA CYS A 198 0.70 -8.11 15.42
C CYS A 198 0.40 -9.54 14.93
N PHE A 199 0.61 -9.82 13.66
CA PHE A 199 0.38 -11.12 13.05
C PHE A 199 1.71 -11.88 12.87
N LYS A 200 1.62 -13.15 12.47
CA LYS A 200 2.83 -13.96 12.26
C LYS A 200 3.58 -13.46 11.01
N PRO A 201 4.91 -13.39 11.06
CA PRO A 201 5.70 -13.03 9.90
C PRO A 201 5.66 -14.15 8.84
N ASN A 202 5.94 -13.77 7.58
CA ASN A 202 6.15 -14.73 6.51
C ASN A 202 7.51 -15.47 6.63
N GLY A 203 7.84 -16.34 5.66
CA GLY A 203 9.06 -17.15 5.69
C GLY A 203 10.37 -16.35 5.66
N TYR A 204 10.34 -15.07 5.28
CA TYR A 204 11.50 -14.17 5.37
C TYR A 204 11.51 -13.31 6.65
N GLY A 205 10.58 -13.52 7.56
CA GLY A 205 10.48 -12.74 8.81
C GLY A 205 9.88 -11.35 8.62
N LEU A 206 9.10 -11.15 7.55
CA LEU A 206 8.39 -9.90 7.25
C LEU A 206 6.95 -9.98 7.75
N TYR A 207 6.50 -8.90 8.37
CA TYR A 207 5.17 -8.74 8.92
C TYR A 207 4.29 -7.93 7.96
N ASP A 208 2.99 -8.17 8.06
CA ASP A 208 1.94 -7.36 7.43
C ASP A 208 2.12 -7.17 5.91
N MET A 209 2.71 -8.20 5.23
CA MET A 209 2.85 -8.20 3.77
C MET A 209 1.51 -8.38 3.06
N ILE A 210 0.46 -8.69 3.79
CA ILE A 210 -0.93 -8.75 3.32
C ILE A 210 -1.84 -8.16 4.39
N GLY A 211 -2.86 -7.39 3.97
CA GLY A 211 -3.76 -6.69 4.89
C GLY A 211 -3.15 -5.40 5.45
N ASN A 212 -3.67 -4.93 6.55
CA ASN A 212 -3.35 -3.69 7.27
C ASN A 212 -3.43 -2.44 6.39
N VAL A 213 -2.38 -2.10 5.63
CA VAL A 213 -2.43 -0.99 4.66
C VAL A 213 -1.90 -1.41 3.29
N TRP A 214 -2.45 -0.80 2.24
CA TRP A 214 -1.83 -0.82 0.93
C TRP A 214 -0.46 -0.16 0.99
N GLU A 215 0.49 -0.69 0.22
CA GLU A 215 1.85 -0.20 0.20
C GLU A 215 2.27 0.27 -1.20
N TRP A 216 2.87 1.44 -1.25
CA TRP A 216 3.45 1.99 -2.47
C TRP A 216 4.61 1.14 -2.99
N THR A 217 4.63 0.96 -4.33
CA THR A 217 5.81 0.52 -5.07
C THR A 217 6.27 1.59 -6.06
N SER A 218 7.52 1.47 -6.54
CA SER A 218 8.08 2.47 -7.46
C SER A 218 7.62 2.32 -8.91
N ASP A 219 6.91 1.26 -9.23
CA ASP A 219 6.53 0.94 -10.61
C ASP A 219 5.32 1.75 -11.06
N TRP A 220 5.38 2.30 -12.27
CA TRP A 220 4.21 2.83 -12.91
C TRP A 220 3.23 1.71 -13.26
N TYR A 221 1.95 1.97 -13.06
CA TYR A 221 0.92 0.97 -13.33
C TYR A 221 0.61 0.87 -14.82
N ARG A 222 0.52 -0.37 -15.29
CA ARG A 222 -0.18 -0.75 -16.51
C ARG A 222 -1.05 -1.99 -16.23
N PRO A 223 -2.16 -2.22 -16.96
CA PRO A 223 -2.93 -3.46 -16.84
C PRO A 223 -2.10 -4.68 -17.26
N GLY A 224 -1.98 -5.66 -16.36
CA GLY A 224 -1.20 -6.88 -16.57
C GLY A 224 0.31 -6.68 -16.55
N HIS A 225 1.03 -7.80 -16.53
CA HIS A 225 2.49 -7.84 -16.60
C HIS A 225 3.00 -7.99 -18.07
N SER A 226 4.30 -7.84 -18.30
CA SER A 226 4.93 -8.33 -19.51
C SER A 226 5.06 -9.86 -19.42
N PRO A 227 4.78 -10.61 -20.49
CA PRO A 227 5.00 -12.06 -20.48
C PRO A 227 6.47 -12.46 -20.57
N GLU A 228 7.36 -11.51 -20.78
CA GLU A 228 8.79 -11.75 -20.93
C GLU A 228 9.46 -11.98 -19.57
N THR A 229 10.51 -12.80 -19.57
CA THR A 229 11.40 -12.96 -18.40
C THR A 229 12.20 -11.68 -18.21
N ASP A 230 12.28 -11.20 -16.99
CA ASP A 230 12.95 -9.95 -16.67
C ASP A 230 13.86 -10.06 -15.44
N GLU A 231 14.93 -9.27 -15.44
CA GLU A 231 15.86 -9.17 -14.31
C GLU A 231 15.73 -7.79 -13.66
N ASN A 232 15.47 -7.76 -12.35
CA ASN A 232 15.29 -6.54 -11.57
C ASN A 232 14.33 -5.52 -12.24
N PRO A 233 13.13 -5.92 -12.68
CA PRO A 233 12.23 -5.01 -13.37
C PRO A 233 11.84 -3.82 -12.50
N ALA A 234 11.76 -2.65 -13.13
CA ALA A 234 11.32 -1.39 -12.51
C ALA A 234 10.00 -0.87 -13.10
N GLY A 235 9.24 -1.76 -13.73
CA GLY A 235 7.99 -1.42 -14.39
C GLY A 235 8.17 -0.64 -15.71
N PRO A 236 7.07 -0.21 -16.34
CA PRO A 236 7.11 0.55 -17.58
C PRO A 236 7.59 1.98 -17.36
N ASP A 237 8.24 2.57 -18.36
CA ASP A 237 8.53 4.00 -18.36
C ASP A 237 7.23 4.82 -18.49
N LEU A 238 7.16 5.96 -17.81
CA LEU A 238 6.00 6.85 -17.82
C LEU A 238 5.61 7.28 -19.25
N VAL A 239 6.61 7.56 -20.10
CA VAL A 239 6.38 7.95 -21.50
C VAL A 239 5.72 6.82 -22.31
N SER A 240 6.02 5.57 -22.00
CA SER A 240 5.45 4.40 -22.68
C SER A 240 3.98 4.16 -22.34
N LEU A 241 3.48 4.70 -21.24
CA LEU A 241 2.09 4.55 -20.80
C LEU A 241 1.09 5.31 -21.67
N ARG A 242 1.54 6.29 -22.47
CA ARG A 242 0.68 7.09 -23.37
C ARG A 242 -0.60 7.59 -22.67
N MET A 243 -0.42 8.21 -21.50
CA MET A 243 -1.55 8.69 -20.70
C MET A 243 -2.43 9.65 -21.49
N PRO A 244 -3.76 9.52 -21.42
CA PRO A 244 -4.66 10.53 -21.94
C PRO A 244 -4.39 11.89 -21.30
N GLN A 245 -4.60 12.98 -22.07
CA GLN A 245 -4.43 14.33 -21.55
C GLN A 245 -5.37 14.56 -20.35
N GLY A 246 -4.84 15.12 -19.27
CA GLY A 246 -5.60 15.43 -18.05
C GLY A 246 -5.75 14.24 -17.08
N GLN A 247 -5.12 13.10 -17.34
CA GLN A 247 -5.10 11.99 -16.38
C GLN A 247 -3.76 11.94 -15.64
N THR A 248 -3.83 11.77 -14.31
CA THR A 248 -2.65 11.52 -13.48
C THR A 248 -2.21 10.05 -13.65
N ALA A 249 -0.92 9.85 -13.82
CA ALA A 249 -0.37 8.51 -13.88
C ALA A 249 -0.45 7.84 -12.51
N SER A 250 -0.78 6.56 -12.51
CA SER A 250 -0.86 5.75 -11.29
C SER A 250 0.39 4.91 -11.11
N ARG A 251 0.78 4.69 -9.87
CA ARG A 251 1.75 3.67 -9.50
C ARG A 251 1.05 2.43 -8.96
N VAL A 252 1.80 1.34 -8.92
CA VAL A 252 1.30 0.08 -8.35
C VAL A 252 1.32 0.17 -6.83
N ILE A 253 0.21 -0.24 -6.21
CA ILE A 253 0.14 -0.54 -4.78
C ILE A 253 -0.12 -2.02 -4.56
N LYS A 254 0.41 -2.56 -3.45
CA LYS A 254 0.44 -3.99 -3.14
C LYS A 254 -0.10 -4.28 -1.73
N GLY A 255 -0.44 -5.54 -1.47
CA GLY A 255 -0.73 -6.09 -0.15
C GLY A 255 -2.20 -6.10 0.27
N GLY A 256 -3.03 -5.24 -0.29
CA GLY A 256 -4.38 -5.03 0.23
C GLY A 256 -4.37 -4.22 1.54
N SER A 257 -5.49 -4.15 2.22
CA SER A 257 -5.61 -3.42 3.47
C SER A 257 -6.66 -4.03 4.40
N TYR A 258 -6.81 -3.48 5.59
CA TYR A 258 -7.87 -3.82 6.54
C TYR A 258 -9.30 -3.67 5.96
N LEU A 259 -9.46 -2.98 4.84
CA LEU A 259 -10.73 -2.82 4.12
C LEU A 259 -10.96 -3.86 3.02
N CYS A 260 -10.02 -4.79 2.82
CA CYS A 260 -10.17 -5.84 1.83
C CYS A 260 -10.93 -7.04 2.39
N ALA A 261 -12.06 -7.34 1.76
CA ALA A 261 -12.96 -8.43 2.12
C ALA A 261 -13.13 -9.42 0.96
N PRO A 262 -13.50 -10.68 1.22
CA PRO A 262 -13.78 -11.67 0.15
C PRO A 262 -14.85 -11.20 -0.83
N ASN A 263 -15.86 -10.44 -0.36
CA ASN A 263 -16.97 -9.97 -1.18
C ASN A 263 -16.73 -8.63 -1.88
N PHE A 264 -15.58 -7.98 -1.66
CA PHE A 264 -15.32 -6.65 -2.25
C PHE A 264 -13.96 -6.54 -2.92
N CYS A 265 -12.90 -6.44 -2.15
CA CYS A 265 -11.54 -6.18 -2.65
C CYS A 265 -10.80 -7.48 -2.94
N ALA A 266 -10.66 -8.35 -1.93
CA ALA A 266 -9.97 -9.64 -1.94
C ALA A 266 -8.55 -9.59 -2.56
N ARG A 267 -7.81 -8.48 -2.33
CA ARG A 267 -6.46 -8.26 -2.85
C ARG A 267 -5.36 -8.43 -1.78
N TYR A 268 -5.68 -9.06 -0.66
CA TYR A 268 -4.70 -9.43 0.39
C TYR A 268 -3.92 -10.69 -0.02
N ARG A 269 -3.21 -10.61 -1.15
CA ARG A 269 -2.39 -11.69 -1.75
C ARG A 269 -1.13 -11.10 -2.36
N PRO A 270 0.03 -11.78 -2.32
CA PRO A 270 1.28 -11.27 -2.89
C PRO A 270 1.18 -10.83 -4.34
N ALA A 271 0.50 -11.60 -5.21
CA ALA A 271 0.34 -11.27 -6.62
C ALA A 271 -0.65 -10.13 -6.88
N ALA A 272 -1.53 -9.80 -5.93
CA ALA A 272 -2.53 -8.77 -6.12
C ALA A 272 -1.89 -7.38 -6.27
N ARG A 273 -2.46 -6.58 -7.18
CA ARG A 273 -1.98 -5.24 -7.52
C ARG A 273 -3.16 -4.32 -7.83
N GLN A 274 -2.95 -3.03 -7.67
CA GLN A 274 -3.96 -2.01 -7.99
C GLN A 274 -3.27 -0.72 -8.42
N PRO A 275 -3.88 0.07 -9.34
CA PRO A 275 -3.44 1.44 -9.61
C PRO A 275 -3.81 2.36 -8.47
N GLN A 276 -2.92 3.31 -8.17
CA GLN A 276 -3.18 4.42 -7.26
C GLN A 276 -2.55 5.69 -7.84
N GLU A 277 -3.34 6.75 -7.97
CA GLU A 277 -2.86 8.06 -8.39
C GLU A 277 -1.80 8.57 -7.39
N THR A 278 -0.70 9.12 -7.93
CA THR A 278 0.46 9.53 -7.11
C THR A 278 0.18 10.75 -6.25
N ASP A 279 -0.81 11.54 -6.63
CA ASP A 279 -1.26 12.77 -5.98
C ASP A 279 -2.53 12.58 -5.14
N LEU A 280 -2.85 11.35 -4.78
CA LEU A 280 -3.97 11.01 -3.90
C LEU A 280 -3.48 10.19 -2.71
N SER A 281 -3.90 10.59 -1.51
CA SER A 281 -3.65 9.89 -0.26
C SER A 281 -4.94 9.35 0.36
N ALA A 282 -4.86 8.29 1.15
CA ALA A 282 -6.03 7.64 1.73
C ALA A 282 -5.76 7.02 3.10
N ALA A 283 -6.83 6.79 3.87
CA ALA A 283 -6.81 6.25 5.23
C ALA A 283 -6.28 4.80 5.34
N HIS A 284 -6.04 4.13 4.23
CA HIS A 284 -5.54 2.75 4.17
C HIS A 284 -4.27 2.60 3.32
N LEU A 285 -3.57 3.70 3.05
CA LEU A 285 -2.42 3.75 2.14
C LEU A 285 -1.18 4.23 2.88
N GLY A 286 -0.21 3.35 3.01
CA GLY A 286 1.09 3.53 3.63
C GLY A 286 2.22 3.01 2.75
N PHE A 287 3.34 2.62 3.35
CA PHE A 287 4.51 2.14 2.61
C PHE A 287 5.53 1.47 3.53
N ARG A 288 6.47 0.75 2.92
CA ARG A 288 7.75 0.34 3.53
C ARG A 288 8.90 0.67 2.60
N THR A 289 10.15 0.62 3.10
CA THR A 289 11.32 1.00 2.34
C THR A 289 12.32 -0.14 2.17
N ILE A 290 13.20 0.00 1.19
CA ILE A 290 14.28 -0.95 0.89
C ILE A 290 15.64 -0.27 0.84
N LEU A 291 16.70 -1.11 0.89
CA LEU A 291 18.08 -0.76 0.49
C LEU A 291 18.60 -1.81 -0.47
N ASN A 292 19.00 -1.39 -1.66
CA ASN A 292 19.61 -2.24 -2.68
C ASN A 292 21.11 -2.54 -2.41
N LYS A 293 21.72 -1.80 -1.48
CA LYS A 293 23.12 -2.00 -1.05
C LYS A 293 23.17 -2.34 0.44
N PRO A 294 24.15 -3.14 0.91
CA PRO A 294 24.27 -3.36 2.34
C PRO A 294 24.44 -2.01 3.05
N PRO A 295 23.89 -1.86 4.28
CA PRO A 295 24.13 -0.68 5.08
C PRO A 295 25.64 -0.47 5.19
N THR A 296 26.11 0.71 4.81
CA THR A 296 27.51 1.07 5.09
C THR A 296 27.70 1.03 6.59
N SER A 297 28.56 0.14 7.06
CA SER A 297 28.99 0.16 8.45
C SER A 297 29.51 1.55 8.75
N SER A 298 28.78 2.32 9.55
CA SER A 298 29.33 3.56 10.10
C SER A 298 30.58 3.21 10.90
N PRO A 299 31.67 3.96 10.72
CA PRO A 299 32.92 3.70 11.42
C PRO A 299 32.80 3.89 12.93
#